data_8ed427df3dab0f562b651105d19e1eef
#
_entry.id   8ed427df3dab0f562b651105d19e1eef
#
_cell.length_a   1.000
_cell.length_b   1.000
_cell.length_c   1.000
_cell.angle_alpha   90.00
_cell.angle_beta   90.00
_cell.angle_gamma   90.00
#
_symmetry.space_group_name_H-M   'P 1'
#
loop_
_entity.id
_entity.type
_entity.pdbx_description
1 polymer ?
#
loop_
_entity_poly.entity_id
_entity_poly.type
_entity_poly.pdbx_seq_one_letter_code
_entity_poly.pdbx_strand_id
1 'polypeptide(L)'
;MLVETYDVIIVGAGPGGLSCARALAGSGQRVLVLEKAESLGKKICAGELTAKVLPNEDFDRGRPWTEIHVGNDQTCHALKLPRPFAWTAGRHGIETHLMKGCQADIRFGEPVQKITAEFVETRTGRYHYKKLIGADGANSIVRRHLDLPRENIVGWAYHFVVDQPATEFHIYWLPRTFPAGYGYMMSRSRDQTMVGIAFEGSRFDRAVAARAGAWVAKRFGLDVSKLRHEAAKGNADYRGWQFGNVFLVGEAAGFLNPLSTEGIYYAIRSGEGVGKFLRGDASGESLMRHLAQVHKRQVLIFKLVTNKKLPFCWMVDWVMRDPRKGVRRWLLQWVLYWLMDRSA
;
A
#
# COMPACT_ATOMS: atom_id res chain seq x y z
N MET A 1 27.42 17.52 16.10
CA MET A 1 26.27 16.67 15.76
C MET A 1 25.35 16.64 16.95
N LEU A 2 24.06 16.92 16.76
CA LEU A 2 23.05 16.95 17.82
C LEU A 2 22.89 15.53 18.41
N VAL A 3 22.80 15.42 19.73
CA VAL A 3 22.52 14.13 20.41
C VAL A 3 21.28 14.32 21.28
N GLU A 4 20.24 13.57 20.96
CA GLU A 4 18.97 13.62 21.68
C GLU A 4 18.49 12.18 22.02
N THR A 5 17.65 12.05 23.05
CA THR A 5 17.08 10.77 23.47
C THR A 5 15.56 10.81 23.41
N TYR A 6 14.98 9.74 22.85
CA TYR A 6 13.54 9.53 22.69
C TYR A 6 13.14 8.17 23.28
N ASP A 7 11.90 8.06 23.74
CA ASP A 7 11.35 6.77 24.14
C ASP A 7 11.04 5.92 22.91
N VAL A 8 10.50 6.56 21.85
CA VAL A 8 10.15 5.91 20.57
C VAL A 8 10.69 6.73 19.41
N ILE A 9 11.39 6.06 18.48
CA ILE A 9 11.72 6.63 17.19
C ILE A 9 10.98 5.86 16.10
N ILE A 10 10.32 6.60 15.21
CA ILE A 10 9.58 6.08 14.05
C ILE A 10 10.30 6.51 12.79
N VAL A 11 10.72 5.58 11.96
CA VAL A 11 11.37 5.85 10.68
C VAL A 11 10.32 5.79 9.58
N GLY A 12 9.98 6.97 9.02
CA GLY A 12 8.98 7.16 7.98
C GLY A 12 7.67 7.80 8.48
N ALA A 13 7.26 8.93 7.85
CA ALA A 13 6.00 9.62 8.10
C ALA A 13 4.89 9.25 7.09
N GLY A 14 4.93 8.02 6.56
CA GLY A 14 3.80 7.47 5.81
C GLY A 14 2.63 7.08 6.72
N PRO A 15 1.52 6.54 6.16
CA PRO A 15 0.33 6.20 6.95
C PRO A 15 0.62 5.28 8.15
N GLY A 16 1.57 4.36 8.03
CA GLY A 16 1.93 3.48 9.15
C GLY A 16 2.62 4.22 10.29
N GLY A 17 3.60 5.08 9.97
CA GLY A 17 4.32 5.86 10.97
C GLY A 17 3.44 6.90 11.65
N LEU A 18 2.65 7.63 10.88
CA LEU A 18 1.72 8.63 11.42
C LEU A 18 0.62 7.99 12.27
N SER A 19 0.09 6.82 11.87
CA SER A 19 -0.89 6.10 12.68
C SER A 19 -0.29 5.57 13.98
N CYS A 20 0.98 5.13 13.96
CA CYS A 20 1.69 4.73 15.18
C CYS A 20 1.92 5.94 16.10
N ALA A 21 2.40 7.08 15.57
CA ALA A 21 2.61 8.30 16.34
C ALA A 21 1.29 8.82 16.93
N ARG A 22 0.20 8.78 16.16
CA ARG A 22 -1.14 9.16 16.60
C ARG A 22 -1.66 8.24 17.71
N ALA A 23 -1.45 6.92 17.62
CA ALA A 23 -1.83 5.98 18.64
C ALA A 23 -1.00 6.12 19.95
N LEU A 24 0.20 6.69 19.87
CA LEU A 24 1.06 7.02 21.02
C LEU A 24 0.71 8.38 21.66
N ALA A 25 -0.15 9.19 21.04
CA ALA A 25 -0.56 10.46 21.61
C ALA A 25 -1.17 10.27 23.02
N GLY A 26 -0.80 11.16 23.96
CA GLY A 26 -1.24 11.08 25.36
C GLY A 26 -0.59 9.99 26.19
N SER A 27 0.40 9.26 25.68
CA SER A 27 1.10 8.21 26.43
C SER A 27 2.18 8.74 27.38
N GLY A 28 2.54 10.02 27.32
CA GLY A 28 3.66 10.60 28.05
C GLY A 28 5.04 10.23 27.46
N GLN A 29 5.10 9.41 26.41
CA GLN A 29 6.35 9.01 25.76
C GLN A 29 6.85 10.13 24.84
N ARG A 30 8.16 10.36 24.82
CA ARG A 30 8.81 11.28 23.89
C ARG A 30 9.02 10.58 22.54
N VAL A 31 8.24 10.98 21.52
CA VAL A 31 8.22 10.33 20.21
C VAL A 31 8.88 11.23 19.16
N LEU A 32 9.77 10.66 18.34
CA LEU A 32 10.36 11.28 17.14
C LEU A 32 9.94 10.52 15.90
N VAL A 33 9.52 11.25 14.86
CA VAL A 33 9.30 10.69 13.52
C VAL A 33 10.33 11.30 12.56
N LEU A 34 11.09 10.44 11.88
CA LEU A 34 12.10 10.85 10.88
C LEU A 34 11.59 10.49 9.48
N GLU A 35 11.37 11.52 8.66
CA GLU A 35 10.92 11.34 7.26
C GLU A 35 12.00 11.85 6.29
N LYS A 36 12.34 11.00 5.31
CA LYS A 36 13.36 11.35 4.31
C LYS A 36 12.93 12.42 3.31
N ALA A 37 11.62 12.48 3.02
CA ALA A 37 11.07 13.47 2.12
C ALA A 37 10.92 14.83 2.82
N GLU A 38 10.99 15.91 2.03
CA GLU A 38 10.83 17.29 2.54
C GLU A 38 9.38 17.63 2.93
N SER A 39 8.41 16.80 2.55
CA SER A 39 6.98 16.99 2.86
C SER A 39 6.19 15.71 2.69
N LEU A 40 4.94 15.70 3.18
CA LEU A 40 3.98 14.62 3.00
C LEU A 40 3.58 14.42 1.53
N GLY A 41 3.04 13.23 1.20
CA GLY A 41 2.45 12.92 -0.10
C GLY A 41 3.43 12.51 -1.19
N LYS A 42 4.72 12.39 -0.91
CA LYS A 42 5.76 12.16 -1.93
C LYS A 42 5.86 10.71 -2.41
N LYS A 43 5.33 9.73 -1.66
CA LYS A 43 5.35 8.34 -2.12
C LYS A 43 4.41 8.13 -3.30
N ILE A 44 4.89 7.44 -4.34
CA ILE A 44 4.09 7.02 -5.49
C ILE A 44 2.92 6.14 -5.00
N CYS A 45 1.70 6.57 -5.25
CA CYS A 45 0.47 5.90 -4.82
C CYS A 45 -0.74 6.48 -5.57
N ALA A 46 -1.75 5.66 -5.82
CA ALA A 46 -3.03 6.12 -6.34
C ALA A 46 -3.80 6.99 -5.32
N GLY A 47 -3.55 6.77 -4.02
CA GLY A 47 -4.31 7.45 -2.97
C GLY A 47 -5.77 6.99 -2.89
N GLU A 48 -6.06 5.82 -3.45
CA GLU A 48 -7.39 5.20 -3.37
C GLU A 48 -7.63 4.63 -1.98
N LEU A 49 -8.80 4.92 -1.45
CA LEU A 49 -9.29 4.43 -0.15
C LEU A 49 -10.50 3.54 -0.36
N THR A 50 -10.47 2.37 0.24
CA THR A 50 -11.65 1.51 0.39
C THR A 50 -12.49 1.93 1.60
N ALA A 51 -13.73 1.46 1.70
CA ALA A 51 -14.67 1.83 2.77
C ALA A 51 -14.15 1.51 4.19
N LYS A 52 -13.30 0.50 4.32
CA LYS A 52 -12.71 0.08 5.61
C LYS A 52 -11.59 0.99 6.14
N VAL A 53 -11.07 1.90 5.30
CA VAL A 53 -10.01 2.83 5.71
C VAL A 53 -10.63 3.99 6.48
N LEU A 54 -10.30 4.10 7.77
CA LEU A 54 -10.78 5.16 8.67
C LEU A 54 -12.32 5.36 8.59
N PRO A 55 -13.14 4.31 8.78
CA PRO A 55 -14.56 4.34 8.44
C PRO A 55 -15.37 5.35 9.25
N ASN A 56 -14.92 5.65 10.48
CA ASN A 56 -15.61 6.52 11.43
C ASN A 56 -14.95 7.91 11.54
N GLU A 57 -14.01 8.23 10.66
CA GLU A 57 -13.33 9.51 10.70
C GLU A 57 -13.85 10.46 9.63
N ASP A 58 -14.10 11.71 10.04
CA ASP A 58 -14.54 12.77 9.14
C ASP A 58 -13.33 13.46 8.52
N PHE A 59 -13.13 13.23 7.23
CA PHE A 59 -12.14 13.91 6.40
C PHE A 59 -12.53 13.82 4.92
N ASP A 60 -11.98 14.71 4.11
CA ASP A 60 -12.21 14.70 2.66
C ASP A 60 -11.61 13.45 2.01
N ARG A 61 -12.47 12.49 1.71
CA ARG A 61 -12.11 11.25 1.00
C ARG A 61 -11.95 11.46 -0.50
N GLY A 62 -12.21 12.65 -1.00
CA GLY A 62 -12.19 12.98 -2.41
C GLY A 62 -13.33 12.33 -3.21
N ARG A 63 -13.05 12.02 -4.48
CA ARG A 63 -14.06 11.52 -5.42
C ARG A 63 -14.49 10.09 -5.10
N PRO A 64 -15.79 9.80 -4.93
CA PRO A 64 -16.32 8.44 -4.83
C PRO A 64 -16.42 7.77 -6.20
N TRP A 65 -16.16 6.45 -6.23
CA TRP A 65 -16.31 5.60 -7.41
C TRP A 65 -17.42 4.58 -7.21
N THR A 66 -18.45 4.66 -8.04
CA THR A 66 -19.60 3.72 -8.06
C THR A 66 -19.65 2.90 -9.36
N GLU A 67 -18.81 3.22 -10.34
CA GLU A 67 -18.70 2.48 -11.58
C GLU A 67 -17.25 2.02 -11.79
N ILE A 68 -17.07 0.76 -12.15
CA ILE A 68 -15.79 0.16 -12.46
C ILE A 68 -15.87 -0.54 -13.83
N HIS A 69 -14.85 -0.31 -14.65
CA HIS A 69 -14.63 -1.04 -15.89
C HIS A 69 -13.72 -2.24 -15.59
N VAL A 70 -14.23 -3.44 -15.81
CA VAL A 70 -13.52 -4.69 -15.54
C VAL A 70 -13.41 -5.55 -16.78
N GLY A 71 -12.33 -6.29 -16.90
CA GLY A 71 -12.11 -7.16 -18.03
C GLY A 71 -10.82 -7.95 -17.96
N ASN A 72 -10.39 -8.43 -19.10
CA ASN A 72 -9.13 -9.15 -19.28
C ASN A 72 -8.35 -8.61 -20.50
N ASP A 73 -7.36 -9.38 -20.99
CA ASP A 73 -6.60 -8.99 -22.21
C ASP A 73 -7.47 -8.67 -23.43
N GLN A 74 -8.71 -9.18 -23.50
CA GLN A 74 -9.58 -9.12 -24.68
C GLN A 74 -10.86 -8.31 -24.47
N THR A 75 -11.39 -8.26 -23.25
CA THR A 75 -12.72 -7.71 -22.95
C THR A 75 -12.67 -6.56 -21.96
N CYS A 76 -13.70 -5.71 -21.99
CA CYS A 76 -13.94 -4.65 -21.00
C CYS A 76 -15.44 -4.44 -20.85
N HIS A 77 -15.90 -4.36 -19.61
CA HIS A 77 -17.30 -4.19 -19.29
C HIS A 77 -17.47 -3.21 -18.13
N ALA A 78 -18.33 -2.22 -18.29
CA ALA A 78 -18.74 -1.32 -17.22
C ALA A 78 -19.67 -2.05 -16.23
N LEU A 79 -19.42 -1.88 -14.95
CA LEU A 79 -20.20 -2.45 -13.86
C LEU A 79 -20.52 -1.35 -12.85
N LYS A 80 -21.81 -0.99 -12.74
CA LYS A 80 -22.31 -0.09 -11.69
C LYS A 80 -22.55 -0.87 -10.39
N LEU A 81 -22.05 -0.32 -9.30
CA LEU A 81 -22.19 -0.85 -7.95
C LEU A 81 -23.20 0.02 -7.16
N PRO A 82 -23.96 -0.56 -6.23
CA PRO A 82 -25.01 0.16 -5.51
C PRO A 82 -24.47 1.21 -4.51
N ARG A 83 -23.18 1.11 -4.16
CA ARG A 83 -22.48 2.06 -3.28
C ARG A 83 -21.06 2.28 -3.75
N PRO A 84 -20.40 3.37 -3.35
CA PRO A 84 -19.00 3.56 -3.68
C PRO A 84 -18.13 2.41 -3.17
N PHE A 85 -17.23 1.93 -4.01
CA PHE A 85 -16.27 0.89 -3.67
C PHE A 85 -14.90 1.46 -3.30
N ALA A 86 -14.60 2.67 -3.77
CA ALA A 86 -13.36 3.39 -3.48
C ALA A 86 -13.58 4.90 -3.53
N TRP A 87 -12.64 5.64 -2.95
CA TRP A 87 -12.55 7.11 -2.99
C TRP A 87 -11.12 7.52 -3.32
N THR A 88 -10.95 8.54 -4.15
CA THR A 88 -9.63 9.13 -4.42
C THR A 88 -9.38 10.30 -3.48
N ALA A 89 -8.76 10.04 -2.34
CA ALA A 89 -8.38 11.08 -1.37
C ALA A 89 -7.01 11.72 -1.69
N GLY A 90 -6.20 11.02 -2.47
CA GLY A 90 -4.80 11.37 -2.68
C GLY A 90 -3.92 11.13 -1.45
N ARG A 91 -2.67 10.81 -1.68
CA ARG A 91 -1.71 10.46 -0.63
C ARG A 91 -1.49 11.58 0.39
N HIS A 92 -1.35 12.81 -0.10
CA HIS A 92 -1.14 13.98 0.75
C HIS A 92 -2.31 14.23 1.71
N GLY A 93 -3.55 14.12 1.23
CA GLY A 93 -4.75 14.31 2.06
C GLY A 93 -4.83 13.33 3.23
N ILE A 94 -4.55 12.04 2.96
CA ILE A 94 -4.55 10.98 3.97
C ILE A 94 -3.47 11.24 5.03
N GLU A 95 -2.24 11.53 4.62
CA GLU A 95 -1.12 11.76 5.54
C GLU A 95 -1.32 13.04 6.36
N THR A 96 -1.83 14.11 5.76
CA THR A 96 -2.17 15.34 6.48
C THR A 96 -3.26 15.10 7.53
N HIS A 97 -4.28 14.31 7.20
CA HIS A 97 -5.32 13.95 8.17
C HIS A 97 -4.75 13.17 9.36
N LEU A 98 -3.93 12.15 9.09
CA LEU A 98 -3.31 11.34 10.15
C LEU A 98 -2.37 12.17 11.03
N MET A 99 -1.63 13.10 10.44
CA MET A 99 -0.69 13.96 11.16
C MET A 99 -1.36 14.87 12.19
N LYS A 100 -2.59 15.34 11.95
CA LYS A 100 -3.33 16.23 12.87
C LYS A 100 -3.51 15.64 14.27
N GLY A 101 -3.52 14.30 14.41
CA GLY A 101 -3.67 13.64 15.72
C GLY A 101 -2.34 13.23 16.36
N CYS A 102 -1.19 13.56 15.78
CA CYS A 102 0.12 13.19 16.32
C CYS A 102 0.59 14.15 17.41
N GLN A 103 1.13 13.61 18.50
CA GLN A 103 1.88 14.33 19.52
C GLN A 103 3.34 13.85 19.48
N ALA A 104 4.06 14.21 18.44
CA ALA A 104 5.43 13.77 18.19
C ALA A 104 6.25 14.90 17.55
N ASP A 105 7.56 14.86 17.76
CA ASP A 105 8.51 15.65 16.98
C ASP A 105 8.62 15.01 15.60
N ILE A 106 8.18 15.71 14.54
CA ILE A 106 8.20 15.19 13.17
C ILE A 106 9.20 16.00 12.35
N ARG A 107 10.26 15.33 11.88
CA ARG A 107 11.34 15.95 11.11
C ARG A 107 11.34 15.45 9.68
N PHE A 108 11.14 16.37 8.77
CA PHE A 108 11.23 16.15 7.33
C PHE A 108 12.62 16.42 6.79
N GLY A 109 12.97 15.84 5.62
CA GLY A 109 14.30 15.96 5.05
C GLY A 109 15.39 15.23 5.84
N GLU A 110 15.00 14.28 6.72
CA GLU A 110 15.87 13.56 7.66
C GLU A 110 15.98 12.04 7.30
N PRO A 111 16.66 11.68 6.21
CA PRO A 111 16.87 10.28 5.88
C PRO A 111 17.77 9.62 6.93
N VAL A 112 17.28 8.53 7.53
CA VAL A 112 18.09 7.68 8.41
C VAL A 112 19.18 7.00 7.57
N GLN A 113 20.44 7.17 7.97
CA GLN A 113 21.61 6.65 7.28
C GLN A 113 22.19 5.42 7.97
N LYS A 114 22.15 5.39 9.31
CA LYS A 114 22.69 4.30 10.13
C LYS A 114 21.77 3.97 11.28
N ILE A 115 21.67 2.71 11.61
CA ILE A 115 20.94 2.18 12.76
C ILE A 115 21.87 1.28 13.55
N THR A 116 21.88 1.42 14.86
CA THR A 116 22.57 0.55 15.82
C THR A 116 21.56 0.06 16.86
N ALA A 117 21.95 -0.73 17.83
CA ALA A 117 21.09 -1.17 18.92
C ALA A 117 20.61 -0.02 19.85
N GLU A 118 21.28 1.14 19.82
CA GLU A 118 21.06 2.24 20.75
C GLU A 118 20.56 3.53 20.09
N PHE A 119 20.92 3.77 18.83
CA PHE A 119 20.62 5.02 18.16
C PHE A 119 20.37 4.86 16.66
N VAL A 120 19.67 5.82 16.10
CA VAL A 120 19.63 6.11 14.65
C VAL A 120 20.43 7.38 14.36
N GLU A 121 21.04 7.44 13.15
CA GLU A 121 21.86 8.57 12.72
C GLU A 121 21.33 9.08 11.38
N THR A 122 21.19 10.39 11.30
CA THR A 122 20.89 11.15 10.09
C THR A 122 22.07 12.10 9.77
N ARG A 123 21.92 12.93 8.77
CA ARG A 123 22.92 13.97 8.46
C ARG A 123 23.03 15.03 9.57
N THR A 124 21.93 15.34 10.28
CA THR A 124 21.85 16.43 11.22
C THR A 124 22.12 16.02 12.67
N GLY A 125 21.83 14.75 13.01
CA GLY A 125 21.93 14.31 14.40
C GLY A 125 22.00 12.81 14.60
N ARG A 126 22.27 12.47 15.87
CA ARG A 126 22.20 11.11 16.41
C ARG A 126 21.12 11.10 17.49
N TYR A 127 20.18 10.15 17.37
CA TYR A 127 19.00 10.06 18.19
C TYR A 127 18.94 8.71 18.87
N HIS A 128 19.10 8.68 20.19
CA HIS A 128 19.00 7.47 21.01
C HIS A 128 17.54 7.08 21.22
N TYR A 129 17.25 5.79 21.26
CA TYR A 129 15.90 5.26 21.41
C TYR A 129 15.81 4.10 22.40
N LYS A 130 14.63 3.95 23.05
CA LYS A 130 14.26 2.74 23.77
C LYS A 130 13.53 1.75 22.85
N LYS A 131 12.72 2.27 21.92
CA LYS A 131 11.96 1.51 20.92
C LYS A 131 12.15 2.12 19.54
N LEU A 132 12.33 1.28 18.54
CA LEU A 132 12.49 1.69 17.12
C LEU A 132 11.35 1.11 16.30
N ILE A 133 10.68 1.95 15.49
CA ILE A 133 9.59 1.54 14.61
C ILE A 133 10.03 1.75 13.16
N GLY A 134 10.07 0.67 12.37
CA GLY A 134 10.25 0.74 10.92
C GLY A 134 8.91 0.94 10.23
N ALA A 135 8.69 2.15 9.71
CA ALA A 135 7.52 2.54 8.93
C ALA A 135 7.94 3.08 7.54
N ASP A 136 9.14 2.74 7.10
CA ASP A 136 9.87 3.27 5.96
C ASP A 136 9.60 2.54 4.63
N GLY A 137 8.53 1.74 4.61
CA GLY A 137 7.96 1.15 3.41
C GLY A 137 8.75 -0.04 2.85
N ALA A 138 8.53 -0.37 1.57
CA ALA A 138 9.05 -1.58 0.93
C ALA A 138 10.58 -1.66 0.85
N ASN A 139 11.27 -0.53 0.88
CA ASN A 139 12.74 -0.46 0.87
C ASN A 139 13.32 -0.19 2.27
N SER A 140 12.72 -0.74 3.31
CA SER A 140 13.02 -0.46 4.71
C SER A 140 14.50 -0.65 5.07
N ILE A 141 15.11 0.41 5.64
CA ILE A 141 16.42 0.34 6.26
C ILE A 141 16.34 -0.38 7.60
N VAL A 142 15.20 -0.23 8.33
CA VAL A 142 14.98 -0.90 9.61
C VAL A 142 14.88 -2.41 9.41
N ARG A 143 14.19 -2.87 8.35
CA ARG A 143 14.13 -4.29 8.00
C ARG A 143 15.54 -4.85 7.67
N ARG A 144 16.37 -4.09 6.97
CA ARG A 144 17.76 -4.49 6.70
C ARG A 144 18.62 -4.52 7.95
N HIS A 145 18.42 -3.59 8.89
CA HIS A 145 19.10 -3.60 10.18
C HIS A 145 18.80 -4.87 11.01
N LEU A 146 17.61 -5.44 10.85
CA LEU A 146 17.19 -6.70 11.49
C LEU A 146 17.76 -7.94 10.76
N ASP A 147 18.54 -7.77 9.71
CA ASP A 147 19.10 -8.84 8.88
C ASP A 147 18.03 -9.86 8.41
N LEU A 148 16.82 -9.35 8.16
CA LEU A 148 15.75 -10.21 7.66
C LEU A 148 16.04 -10.66 6.23
N PRO A 149 15.68 -11.91 5.88
CA PRO A 149 15.89 -12.43 4.54
C PRO A 149 15.30 -11.53 3.45
N ARG A 150 15.90 -11.58 2.25
CA ARG A 150 15.36 -10.90 1.08
C ARG A 150 13.92 -11.30 0.85
N GLU A 151 13.10 -10.35 0.44
CA GLU A 151 11.66 -10.55 0.24
C GLU A 151 11.39 -11.56 -0.89
N ASN A 152 10.52 -12.53 -0.61
CA ASN A 152 10.09 -13.56 -1.56
C ASN A 152 8.85 -13.17 -2.36
N ILE A 153 8.02 -12.23 -1.84
CA ILE A 153 6.81 -11.76 -2.48
C ILE A 153 6.93 -10.25 -2.66
N VAL A 154 7.29 -9.85 -3.85
CA VAL A 154 7.49 -8.44 -4.22
C VAL A 154 6.52 -8.07 -5.30
N GLY A 155 5.71 -7.05 -5.03
CA GLY A 155 4.86 -6.42 -6.02
C GLY A 155 5.57 -5.24 -6.68
N TRP A 156 5.32 -5.05 -7.96
CA TRP A 156 5.72 -3.87 -8.72
C TRP A 156 4.50 -3.20 -9.30
N ALA A 157 4.45 -1.87 -9.19
CA ALA A 157 3.55 -1.03 -9.96
C ALA A 157 4.38 -0.20 -10.92
N TYR A 158 4.00 -0.19 -12.19
CA TYR A 158 4.59 0.66 -13.22
C TYR A 158 3.48 1.34 -13.99
N HIS A 159 3.50 2.67 -14.03
CA HIS A 159 2.44 3.42 -14.66
C HIS A 159 2.92 4.72 -15.31
N PHE A 160 2.10 5.20 -16.19
CA PHE A 160 2.20 6.49 -16.84
C PHE A 160 1.23 7.45 -16.17
N VAL A 161 1.62 8.70 -16.05
CA VAL A 161 0.80 9.78 -15.50
C VAL A 161 0.28 10.64 -16.63
N VAL A 162 -1.03 10.77 -16.67
CA VAL A 162 -1.74 11.64 -17.61
C VAL A 162 -2.22 12.86 -16.82
N ASP A 163 -1.85 14.06 -17.26
CA ASP A 163 -2.22 15.32 -16.60
C ASP A 163 -3.65 15.74 -16.96
N GLN A 164 -4.59 14.84 -16.68
CA GLN A 164 -6.03 15.03 -16.81
C GLN A 164 -6.74 14.21 -15.74
N PRO A 165 -7.88 14.70 -15.22
CA PRO A 165 -8.68 13.95 -14.25
C PRO A 165 -9.18 12.62 -14.83
N ALA A 166 -9.14 11.57 -14.04
CA ALA A 166 -9.74 10.30 -14.43
C ALA A 166 -11.28 10.45 -14.51
N THR A 167 -11.87 10.03 -15.61
CA THR A 167 -13.32 9.96 -15.79
C THR A 167 -13.88 8.59 -15.45
N GLU A 168 -13.06 7.57 -15.55
CA GLU A 168 -13.38 6.15 -15.40
C GLU A 168 -12.38 5.45 -14.47
N PHE A 169 -12.79 4.34 -13.90
CA PHE A 169 -11.96 3.46 -13.08
C PHE A 169 -11.89 2.08 -13.73
N HIS A 170 -10.69 1.62 -14.10
CA HIS A 170 -10.50 0.37 -14.83
C HIS A 170 -9.61 -0.60 -14.08
N ILE A 171 -9.97 -1.89 -14.11
CA ILE A 171 -9.13 -3.02 -13.66
C ILE A 171 -9.21 -4.13 -14.71
N TYR A 172 -8.07 -4.61 -15.14
CA TYR A 172 -7.93 -5.68 -16.13
C TYR A 172 -7.09 -6.82 -15.59
N TRP A 173 -7.65 -8.01 -15.52
CA TRP A 173 -6.87 -9.22 -15.29
C TRP A 173 -6.07 -9.58 -16.55
N LEU A 174 -4.75 -9.76 -16.41
CA LEU A 174 -3.84 -9.91 -17.55
C LEU A 174 -3.08 -11.25 -17.55
N PRO A 175 -3.76 -12.42 -17.56
CA PRO A 175 -3.10 -13.72 -17.39
C PRO A 175 -2.12 -14.08 -18.50
N ARG A 176 -2.27 -13.49 -19.69
CA ARG A 176 -1.41 -13.72 -20.84
C ARG A 176 -0.25 -12.74 -20.90
N THR A 177 -0.52 -11.47 -20.64
CA THR A 177 0.47 -10.39 -20.73
C THR A 177 1.32 -10.26 -19.48
N PHE A 178 0.70 -10.32 -18.31
CA PHE A 178 1.34 -10.27 -16.99
C PHE A 178 0.73 -11.35 -16.08
N PRO A 179 1.26 -12.57 -16.10
CA PRO A 179 0.88 -13.59 -15.13
C PRO A 179 1.07 -13.07 -13.70
N ALA A 180 0.09 -13.27 -12.84
CA ALA A 180 0.06 -12.69 -11.50
C ALA A 180 0.06 -11.13 -11.46
N GLY A 181 -0.55 -10.52 -12.49
CA GLY A 181 -0.67 -9.06 -12.59
C GLY A 181 -2.01 -8.62 -13.12
N TYR A 182 -2.25 -7.32 -12.98
CA TYR A 182 -3.42 -6.64 -13.49
C TYR A 182 -3.05 -5.27 -14.07
N GLY A 183 -3.80 -4.85 -15.08
CA GLY A 183 -3.73 -3.50 -15.62
C GLY A 183 -4.77 -2.60 -14.97
N TYR A 184 -4.49 -1.31 -14.92
CA TYR A 184 -5.43 -0.35 -14.34
C TYR A 184 -5.38 1.03 -14.99
N MET A 185 -6.49 1.74 -14.90
CA MET A 185 -6.59 3.19 -15.01
C MET A 185 -7.40 3.69 -13.82
N MET A 186 -6.86 4.63 -13.09
CA MET A 186 -7.50 5.20 -11.91
C MET A 186 -7.01 6.62 -11.64
N SER A 187 -7.74 7.36 -10.84
CA SER A 187 -7.33 8.70 -10.43
C SER A 187 -6.06 8.64 -9.58
N ARG A 188 -5.18 9.61 -9.73
CA ARG A 188 -4.03 9.83 -8.85
C ARG A 188 -4.27 11.02 -7.92
N SER A 189 -4.95 12.02 -8.45
CA SER A 189 -5.37 13.25 -7.79
C SER A 189 -6.60 13.80 -8.49
N ARG A 190 -7.03 14.99 -8.09
CA ARG A 190 -8.14 15.67 -8.79
C ARG A 190 -7.86 15.93 -10.26
N ASP A 191 -6.58 16.15 -10.62
CA ASP A 191 -6.14 16.61 -11.93
C ASP A 191 -5.30 15.59 -12.71
N GLN A 192 -5.04 14.41 -12.12
CA GLN A 192 -4.15 13.42 -12.74
C GLN A 192 -4.75 12.01 -12.71
N THR A 193 -4.49 11.29 -13.79
CA THR A 193 -4.80 9.86 -13.96
C THR A 193 -3.52 9.04 -13.98
N MET A 194 -3.56 7.87 -13.35
CA MET A 194 -2.54 6.84 -13.50
C MET A 194 -3.04 5.72 -14.39
N VAL A 195 -2.23 5.31 -15.35
CA VAL A 195 -2.51 4.19 -16.26
C VAL A 195 -1.31 3.26 -16.27
N GLY A 196 -1.50 2.00 -15.90
CA GLY A 196 -0.37 1.10 -15.80
C GLY A 196 -0.72 -0.33 -15.44
N ILE A 197 0.28 -1.00 -14.88
CA ILE A 197 0.20 -2.39 -14.45
C ILE A 197 0.71 -2.54 -13.02
N ALA A 198 0.13 -3.49 -12.29
CA ALA A 198 0.71 -4.04 -11.07
C ALA A 198 0.92 -5.54 -11.25
N PHE A 199 2.04 -6.07 -10.82
CA PHE A 199 2.39 -7.49 -10.99
C PHE A 199 3.35 -7.95 -9.90
N GLU A 200 3.38 -9.26 -9.66
CA GLU A 200 4.38 -9.90 -8.82
C GLU A 200 5.61 -10.25 -9.67
N GLY A 201 6.79 -9.99 -9.13
CA GLY A 201 8.04 -10.35 -9.79
C GLY A 201 9.28 -10.04 -8.97
N SER A 202 10.34 -10.82 -9.18
CA SER A 202 11.61 -10.67 -8.46
C SER A 202 12.35 -9.37 -8.83
N ARG A 203 12.09 -8.83 -10.02
CA ARG A 203 12.71 -7.59 -10.49
C ARG A 203 11.83 -6.87 -11.52
N PHE A 204 12.06 -5.57 -11.61
CA PHE A 204 11.55 -4.70 -12.66
C PHE A 204 12.73 -4.33 -13.59
N ASP A 205 12.54 -4.48 -14.90
CA ASP A 205 13.55 -4.16 -15.91
C ASP A 205 12.95 -3.48 -17.15
N ARG A 206 13.82 -3.14 -18.10
CA ARG A 206 13.41 -2.46 -19.35
C ARG A 206 12.43 -3.27 -20.19
N ALA A 207 12.55 -4.60 -20.21
CA ALA A 207 11.64 -5.45 -20.97
C ALA A 207 10.24 -5.45 -20.38
N VAL A 208 10.13 -5.47 -19.05
CA VAL A 208 8.86 -5.31 -18.33
C VAL A 208 8.26 -3.94 -18.61
N ALA A 209 9.05 -2.86 -18.54
CA ALA A 209 8.59 -1.50 -18.83
C ALA A 209 8.07 -1.36 -20.27
N ALA A 210 8.81 -1.89 -21.27
CA ALA A 210 8.41 -1.86 -22.66
C ALA A 210 7.09 -2.62 -22.90
N ARG A 211 6.94 -3.81 -22.31
CA ARG A 211 5.71 -4.61 -22.43
C ARG A 211 4.52 -3.89 -21.78
N ALA A 212 4.72 -3.25 -20.62
CA ALA A 212 3.71 -2.44 -19.97
C ALA A 212 3.29 -1.25 -20.81
N GLY A 213 4.25 -0.51 -21.37
CA GLY A 213 4.00 0.61 -22.27
C GLY A 213 3.20 0.19 -23.51
N ALA A 214 3.59 -0.92 -24.15
CA ALA A 214 2.87 -1.45 -25.30
C ALA A 214 1.41 -1.83 -24.96
N TRP A 215 1.20 -2.43 -23.79
CA TRP A 215 -0.16 -2.77 -23.33
C TRP A 215 -0.99 -1.51 -23.08
N VAL A 216 -0.44 -0.50 -22.36
CA VAL A 216 -1.13 0.77 -22.09
C VAL A 216 -1.47 1.51 -23.38
N ALA A 217 -0.50 1.65 -24.30
CA ALA A 217 -0.70 2.30 -25.60
C ALA A 217 -1.83 1.63 -26.39
N LYS A 218 -1.80 0.30 -26.49
CA LYS A 218 -2.83 -0.48 -27.21
C LYS A 218 -4.20 -0.37 -26.55
N ARG A 219 -4.25 -0.44 -25.20
CA ARG A 219 -5.53 -0.52 -24.46
C ARG A 219 -6.25 0.81 -24.38
N PHE A 220 -5.52 1.91 -24.21
CA PHE A 220 -6.08 3.23 -23.95
C PHE A 220 -5.82 4.24 -25.08
N GLY A 221 -5.15 3.84 -26.17
CA GLY A 221 -4.85 4.74 -27.29
C GLY A 221 -3.87 5.86 -26.93
N LEU A 222 -3.02 5.67 -25.91
CA LEU A 222 -2.12 6.70 -25.40
C LEU A 222 -0.74 6.64 -26.07
N ASP A 223 -0.16 7.78 -26.41
CA ASP A 223 1.24 7.90 -26.80
C ASP A 223 2.12 7.94 -25.53
N VAL A 224 2.48 6.76 -25.05
CA VAL A 224 3.24 6.60 -23.79
C VAL A 224 4.64 7.19 -23.86
N SER A 225 5.19 7.46 -25.06
CA SER A 225 6.51 8.06 -25.22
C SER A 225 6.58 9.51 -24.72
N LYS A 226 5.42 10.19 -24.66
CA LYS A 226 5.27 11.56 -24.21
C LYS A 226 4.85 11.67 -22.75
N LEU A 227 4.58 10.56 -22.08
CA LEU A 227 4.06 10.56 -20.71
C LEU A 227 5.18 10.33 -19.69
N ARG A 228 5.09 11.05 -18.57
CA ARG A 228 5.90 10.74 -17.40
C ARG A 228 5.53 9.36 -16.86
N HIS A 229 6.51 8.57 -16.52
CA HIS A 229 6.30 7.25 -15.95
C HIS A 229 6.98 7.10 -14.59
N GLU A 230 6.45 6.21 -13.78
CA GLU A 230 6.89 5.95 -12.42
C GLU A 230 6.85 4.45 -12.13
N ALA A 231 7.76 3.99 -11.27
CA ALA A 231 7.78 2.61 -10.78
C ALA A 231 7.82 2.60 -9.25
N ALA A 232 7.05 1.72 -8.64
CA ALA A 232 7.02 1.53 -7.20
C ALA A 232 7.17 0.05 -6.85
N LYS A 233 8.02 -0.24 -5.85
CA LYS A 233 8.13 -1.55 -5.22
C LYS A 233 7.14 -1.64 -4.06
N GLY A 234 6.47 -2.77 -3.93
CA GLY A 234 5.66 -3.16 -2.78
C GLY A 234 6.20 -4.43 -2.13
N ASN A 235 6.06 -4.56 -0.82
CA ASN A 235 6.51 -5.72 -0.07
C ASN A 235 5.32 -6.43 0.60
N ALA A 236 5.08 -7.69 0.19
CA ALA A 236 4.06 -8.58 0.74
C ALA A 236 4.66 -9.79 1.50
N ASP A 237 5.96 -9.77 1.80
CA ASP A 237 6.65 -10.84 2.52
C ASP A 237 6.70 -10.56 4.03
N TYR A 238 5.64 -10.92 4.73
CA TYR A 238 5.53 -10.76 6.19
C TYR A 238 6.39 -11.78 6.93
N ARG A 239 7.30 -11.30 7.81
CA ARG A 239 8.22 -12.12 8.61
C ARG A 239 8.06 -11.92 10.12
N GLY A 240 7.15 -11.06 10.53
CA GLY A 240 6.93 -10.67 11.91
C GLY A 240 6.81 -9.15 12.02
N TRP A 241 6.37 -8.71 13.19
CA TRP A 241 6.20 -7.29 13.46
C TRP A 241 6.98 -6.80 14.70
N GLN A 242 7.47 -7.73 15.54
CA GLN A 242 8.22 -7.43 16.76
C GLN A 242 9.52 -8.23 16.80
N PHE A 243 10.63 -7.55 17.01
CA PHE A 243 11.99 -8.09 17.08
C PHE A 243 12.72 -7.40 18.25
N GLY A 244 12.49 -7.91 19.48
CA GLY A 244 12.98 -7.26 20.69
C GLY A 244 12.37 -5.86 20.88
N ASN A 245 13.20 -4.82 20.83
CA ASN A 245 12.78 -3.43 20.92
C ASN A 245 12.57 -2.75 19.56
N VAL A 246 12.66 -3.49 18.45
CA VAL A 246 12.42 -3.02 17.09
C VAL A 246 11.10 -3.57 16.56
N PHE A 247 10.28 -2.71 15.98
CA PHE A 247 8.95 -3.04 15.46
C PHE A 247 8.85 -2.65 14.00
N LEU A 248 8.07 -3.38 13.21
CA LEU A 248 7.82 -3.10 11.81
C LEU A 248 6.32 -2.92 11.56
N VAL A 249 5.95 -1.93 10.73
CA VAL A 249 4.57 -1.66 10.33
C VAL A 249 4.45 -1.45 8.81
N GLY A 250 3.26 -1.65 8.27
CA GLY A 250 2.99 -1.48 6.84
C GLY A 250 3.89 -2.35 5.97
N GLU A 251 4.36 -1.80 4.86
CA GLU A 251 5.21 -2.54 3.92
C GLU A 251 6.61 -2.85 4.46
N ALA A 252 7.09 -2.15 5.49
CA ALA A 252 8.33 -2.53 6.19
C ALA A 252 8.17 -3.89 6.89
N ALA A 253 6.99 -4.19 7.44
CA ALA A 253 6.63 -5.50 7.97
C ALA A 253 6.26 -6.53 6.88
N GLY A 254 6.01 -6.09 5.65
CA GLY A 254 5.50 -6.95 4.58
C GLY A 254 3.97 -6.99 4.49
N PHE A 255 3.28 -6.03 5.06
CA PHE A 255 1.82 -5.92 5.03
C PHE A 255 1.33 -5.19 3.76
N LEU A 256 1.57 -5.75 2.59
CA LEU A 256 0.90 -5.37 1.34
C LEU A 256 -0.05 -6.51 0.95
N ASN A 257 -1.29 -6.21 0.60
CA ASN A 257 -2.17 -7.23 0.04
C ASN A 257 -1.65 -7.63 -1.35
N PRO A 258 -1.25 -8.89 -1.57
CA PRO A 258 -0.66 -9.30 -2.84
C PRO A 258 -1.69 -9.39 -3.99
N LEU A 259 -3.01 -9.44 -3.68
CA LEU A 259 -4.08 -9.53 -4.67
C LEU A 259 -4.48 -8.17 -5.24
N SER A 260 -4.65 -7.17 -4.36
CA SER A 260 -5.13 -5.83 -4.73
C SER A 260 -4.06 -4.76 -4.71
N THR A 261 -2.84 -5.08 -4.24
CA THR A 261 -1.76 -4.13 -3.92
C THR A 261 -2.18 -3.02 -2.94
N GLU A 262 -3.22 -3.25 -2.15
CA GLU A 262 -3.66 -2.34 -1.11
C GLU A 262 -2.65 -2.35 0.05
N GLY A 263 -2.04 -1.20 0.32
CA GLY A 263 -1.07 -1.03 1.40
C GLY A 263 -1.52 -0.03 2.48
N ILE A 264 -2.37 0.95 2.12
CA ILE A 264 -2.74 2.06 3.02
C ILE A 264 -3.48 1.56 4.25
N TYR A 265 -4.51 0.71 4.07
CA TYR A 265 -5.27 0.12 5.16
C TYR A 265 -4.36 -0.62 6.14
N TYR A 266 -3.52 -1.52 5.62
CA TYR A 266 -2.62 -2.32 6.46
C TYR A 266 -1.55 -1.48 7.14
N ALA A 267 -1.06 -0.42 6.49
CA ALA A 267 -0.12 0.51 7.09
C ALA A 267 -0.76 1.24 8.29
N ILE A 268 -1.96 1.78 8.11
CA ILE A 268 -2.72 2.47 9.17
C ILE A 268 -2.97 1.51 10.34
N ARG A 269 -3.56 0.36 10.07
CA ARG A 269 -3.96 -0.59 11.12
C ARG A 269 -2.77 -1.19 11.87
N SER A 270 -1.67 -1.51 11.17
CA SER A 270 -0.47 -2.01 11.84
C SER A 270 0.24 -0.91 12.64
N GLY A 271 0.26 0.33 12.15
CA GLY A 271 0.76 1.47 12.91
C GLY A 271 -0.04 1.70 14.19
N GLU A 272 -1.37 1.70 14.09
CA GLU A 272 -2.27 1.76 15.24
C GLU A 272 -2.03 0.61 16.22
N GLY A 273 -1.91 -0.63 15.72
CA GLY A 273 -1.67 -1.81 16.53
C GLY A 273 -0.38 -1.73 17.33
N VAL A 274 0.73 -1.36 16.69
CA VAL A 274 2.03 -1.18 17.39
C VAL A 274 1.97 -0.02 18.38
N GLY A 275 1.37 1.12 18.00
CA GLY A 275 1.23 2.26 18.91
C GLY A 275 0.42 1.91 20.18
N LYS A 276 -0.72 1.22 20.03
CA LYS A 276 -1.51 0.71 21.17
C LYS A 276 -0.73 -0.26 22.03
N PHE A 277 -0.04 -1.22 21.41
CA PHE A 277 0.80 -2.18 22.15
C PHE A 277 1.87 -1.47 23.00
N LEU A 278 2.55 -0.47 22.44
CA LEU A 278 3.62 0.27 23.12
C LEU A 278 3.13 1.14 24.28
N ARG A 279 1.86 1.50 24.31
CA ARG A 279 1.24 2.18 25.48
C ARG A 279 0.57 1.22 26.47
N GLY A 280 0.75 -0.09 26.29
CA GLY A 280 0.20 -1.11 27.19
C GLY A 280 -1.25 -1.52 26.93
N ASP A 281 -1.83 -1.12 25.80
CA ASP A 281 -3.17 -1.54 25.39
C ASP A 281 -3.13 -2.91 24.69
N ALA A 282 -3.67 -3.95 25.36
CA ALA A 282 -3.69 -5.32 24.85
C ALA A 282 -4.42 -5.49 23.51
N SER A 283 -5.31 -4.56 23.16
CA SER A 283 -5.98 -4.56 21.84
C SER A 283 -4.98 -4.39 20.70
N GLY A 284 -3.83 -3.76 20.94
CA GLY A 284 -2.77 -3.58 19.96
C GLY A 284 -2.19 -4.90 19.48
N GLU A 285 -1.83 -5.79 20.39
CA GLU A 285 -1.29 -7.11 20.04
C GLU A 285 -2.34 -8.00 19.34
N SER A 286 -3.58 -7.95 19.82
CA SER A 286 -4.70 -8.66 19.20
C SER A 286 -4.90 -8.21 17.75
N LEU A 287 -4.84 -6.90 17.49
CA LEU A 287 -4.93 -6.33 16.15
C LEU A 287 -3.79 -6.82 15.25
N MET A 288 -2.54 -6.81 15.74
CA MET A 288 -1.38 -7.26 14.96
C MET A 288 -1.46 -8.76 14.64
N ARG A 289 -1.91 -9.60 15.57
CA ARG A 289 -2.15 -11.02 15.32
C ARG A 289 -3.24 -11.24 14.26
N HIS A 290 -4.32 -10.48 14.33
CA HIS A 290 -5.41 -10.53 13.35
C HIS A 290 -4.90 -10.16 11.95
N LEU A 291 -4.20 -9.04 11.80
CA LEU A 291 -3.62 -8.61 10.52
C LEU A 291 -2.68 -9.66 9.92
N ALA A 292 -1.84 -10.28 10.75
CA ALA A 292 -0.95 -11.35 10.31
C ALA A 292 -1.70 -12.58 9.79
N GLN A 293 -2.81 -12.97 10.43
CA GLN A 293 -3.66 -14.08 9.99
C GLN A 293 -4.36 -13.76 8.66
N VAL A 294 -4.94 -12.56 8.54
CA VAL A 294 -5.57 -12.10 7.31
C VAL A 294 -4.57 -12.10 6.17
N HIS A 295 -3.38 -11.53 6.40
CA HIS A 295 -2.32 -11.47 5.39
C HIS A 295 -1.87 -12.86 4.93
N LYS A 296 -1.68 -13.83 5.85
CA LYS A 296 -1.35 -15.22 5.50
C LYS A 296 -2.40 -15.85 4.59
N ARG A 297 -3.70 -15.62 4.85
CA ARG A 297 -4.80 -16.10 4.01
C ARG A 297 -4.75 -15.46 2.62
N GLN A 298 -4.49 -14.15 2.53
CA GLN A 298 -4.37 -13.44 1.26
C GLN A 298 -3.21 -13.96 0.41
N VAL A 299 -2.05 -14.21 1.03
CA VAL A 299 -0.89 -14.82 0.37
C VAL A 299 -1.23 -16.22 -0.15
N LEU A 300 -1.95 -17.03 0.62
CA LEU A 300 -2.39 -18.35 0.17
C LEU A 300 -3.32 -18.26 -1.05
N ILE A 301 -4.34 -17.40 -0.98
CA ILE A 301 -5.27 -17.18 -2.09
C ILE A 301 -4.51 -16.66 -3.31
N PHE A 302 -3.61 -15.70 -3.13
CA PHE A 302 -2.77 -15.18 -4.21
C PHE A 302 -1.99 -16.29 -4.92
N LYS A 303 -1.31 -17.16 -4.18
CA LYS A 303 -0.58 -18.31 -4.73
C LYS A 303 -1.48 -19.28 -5.49
N LEU A 304 -2.71 -19.50 -5.01
CA LEU A 304 -3.69 -20.36 -5.69
C LEU A 304 -4.18 -19.73 -7.00
N VAL A 305 -4.55 -18.45 -6.96
CA VAL A 305 -5.09 -17.72 -8.13
C VAL A 305 -4.04 -17.53 -9.22
N THR A 306 -2.78 -17.32 -8.86
CA THR A 306 -1.69 -17.07 -9.81
C THR A 306 -0.99 -18.32 -10.30
N ASN A 307 -1.26 -19.49 -9.70
CA ASN A 307 -0.70 -20.75 -10.12
C ASN A 307 -1.35 -21.25 -11.42
N LYS A 308 -0.63 -21.16 -12.52
CA LYS A 308 -1.09 -21.59 -13.86
C LYS A 308 -1.48 -23.07 -13.98
N LYS A 309 -1.02 -23.92 -13.07
CA LYS A 309 -1.35 -25.35 -13.03
C LYS A 309 -2.71 -25.63 -12.39
N LEU A 310 -3.31 -24.65 -11.74
CA LEU A 310 -4.59 -24.77 -11.06
C LEU A 310 -5.72 -24.12 -11.87
N PRO A 311 -6.96 -24.62 -11.75
CA PRO A 311 -8.11 -24.09 -12.50
C PRO A 311 -8.51 -22.66 -12.08
N PHE A 312 -7.97 -22.13 -10.97
CA PHE A 312 -8.34 -20.82 -10.45
C PHE A 312 -8.03 -19.65 -11.40
N CYS A 313 -6.91 -19.68 -12.10
CA CYS A 313 -6.62 -18.62 -13.07
C CYS A 313 -7.59 -18.66 -14.27
N TRP A 314 -8.05 -19.83 -14.68
CA TRP A 314 -9.09 -20.01 -15.70
C TRP A 314 -10.45 -19.52 -15.20
N MET A 315 -10.76 -19.77 -13.94
CA MET A 315 -12.00 -19.28 -13.32
C MET A 315 -12.04 -17.74 -13.26
N VAL A 316 -10.95 -17.09 -12.87
CA VAL A 316 -10.86 -15.62 -12.88
C VAL A 316 -11.00 -15.09 -14.29
N ASP A 317 -10.29 -15.67 -15.27
CA ASP A 317 -10.42 -15.28 -16.70
C ASP A 317 -11.85 -15.47 -17.19
N TRP A 318 -12.50 -16.59 -16.84
CA TRP A 318 -13.90 -16.85 -17.18
C TRP A 318 -14.87 -15.83 -16.57
N VAL A 319 -14.67 -15.43 -15.30
CA VAL A 319 -15.46 -14.36 -14.65
C VAL A 319 -15.27 -13.04 -15.39
N MET A 320 -14.04 -12.69 -15.71
CA MET A 320 -13.68 -11.40 -16.31
C MET A 320 -14.06 -11.27 -17.80
N ARG A 321 -14.42 -12.36 -18.47
CA ARG A 321 -14.89 -12.32 -19.89
C ARG A 321 -16.21 -11.57 -20.06
N ASP A 322 -17.19 -11.79 -19.19
CA ASP A 322 -18.43 -11.03 -19.15
C ASP A 322 -19.04 -11.03 -17.73
N PRO A 323 -18.61 -10.10 -16.87
CA PRO A 323 -19.05 -10.06 -15.48
C PRO A 323 -20.41 -9.34 -15.27
N ARG A 324 -21.17 -9.08 -16.34
CA ARG A 324 -22.40 -8.26 -16.26
C ARG A 324 -23.63 -9.03 -15.77
N LYS A 325 -23.67 -10.35 -15.98
CA LYS A 325 -24.89 -11.16 -15.75
C LYS A 325 -24.61 -12.47 -14.98
N GLY A 326 -25.66 -12.94 -14.31
CA GLY A 326 -25.70 -14.25 -13.68
C GLY A 326 -24.62 -14.46 -12.60
N VAL A 327 -24.15 -15.69 -12.50
CA VAL A 327 -23.17 -16.13 -11.49
C VAL A 327 -21.85 -15.34 -11.56
N ARG A 328 -21.41 -14.95 -12.76
CA ARG A 328 -20.18 -14.16 -12.95
C ARG A 328 -20.27 -12.80 -12.27
N ARG A 329 -21.42 -12.10 -12.42
CA ARG A 329 -21.68 -10.81 -11.75
C ARG A 329 -21.67 -10.98 -10.23
N TRP A 330 -22.36 -11.98 -9.74
CA TRP A 330 -22.42 -12.28 -8.31
C TRP A 330 -21.02 -12.59 -7.75
N LEU A 331 -20.24 -13.46 -8.41
CA LEU A 331 -18.88 -13.79 -8.00
C LEU A 331 -17.97 -12.55 -7.99
N LEU A 332 -18.00 -11.74 -9.04
CA LEU A 332 -17.18 -10.53 -9.09
C LEU A 332 -17.58 -9.53 -8.00
N GLN A 333 -18.87 -9.27 -7.82
CA GLN A 333 -19.35 -8.40 -6.74
C GLN A 333 -18.95 -8.93 -5.37
N TRP A 334 -19.10 -10.23 -5.14
CA TRP A 334 -18.68 -10.88 -3.90
C TRP A 334 -17.18 -10.71 -3.65
N VAL A 335 -16.33 -10.93 -4.67
CA VAL A 335 -14.87 -10.75 -4.57
C VAL A 335 -14.52 -9.29 -4.32
N LEU A 336 -15.11 -8.35 -5.06
CA LEU A 336 -14.87 -6.92 -4.89
C LEU A 336 -15.24 -6.47 -3.47
N TYR A 337 -16.43 -6.79 -2.99
CA TYR A 337 -16.83 -6.44 -1.62
C TYR A 337 -16.03 -7.19 -0.57
N TRP A 338 -15.66 -8.43 -0.80
CA TRP A 338 -14.80 -9.17 0.13
C TRP A 338 -13.40 -8.54 0.24
N LEU A 339 -12.80 -8.17 -0.90
CA LEU A 339 -11.49 -7.47 -0.91
C LEU A 339 -11.55 -6.08 -0.27
N MET A 340 -12.67 -5.37 -0.43
CA MET A 340 -12.81 -3.97 -0.02
C MET A 340 -13.37 -3.80 1.38
N ASP A 341 -14.32 -4.63 1.81
CA ASP A 341 -15.04 -4.49 3.09
C ASP A 341 -14.63 -5.51 4.15
N ARG A 342 -14.26 -6.73 3.77
CA ARG A 342 -14.12 -7.87 4.68
C ARG A 342 -12.75 -8.55 4.71
N SER A 343 -11.80 -8.09 3.94
CA SER A 343 -10.45 -8.69 3.94
C SER A 343 -9.61 -8.31 5.17
N ALA A 344 -10.26 -7.76 6.17
CA ALA A 344 -9.68 -7.43 7.47
C ALA A 344 -10.46 -8.08 8.60
#